data_5d37d2dafbe0f4f9ab8b325fcbe8f646
#
_entry.id   5d37d2dafbe0f4f9ab8b325fcbe8f646
#
_cell.length_a   1.000
_cell.length_b   1.000
_cell.length_c   1.000
_cell.angle_alpha   90.00
_cell.angle_beta   90.00
_cell.angle_gamma   90.00
#
_symmetry.space_group_name_H-M   'P 1'
#
loop_
_entity.id
_entity.type
_entity.pdbx_description
1 polymer ?
#
loop_
_entity_poly.entity_id
_entity_poly.type
_entity_poly.pdbx_seq_one_letter_code
_entity_poly.pdbx_strand_id
1 'polypeptide(L)'
;ARDAMLRFPIDDLVDEQRCHDLLLRVLHPDGLRCPRGHALPPDQAPHDRHRAPILDYRCRECGAVYNLFTGSIWCRSRLRCSKIVLMLRGIAQGVPTIHLAEELGLDRSHLLRRRHQIQSLIEEGLFSLDPIRSDHRS
;
A
#
# COMPACT_ATOMS: atom_id res chain seq x y z
N ALA A 1 -20.59 -20.31 13.39
CA ALA A 1 -20.28 -19.52 14.56
C ALA A 1 -19.57 -18.22 14.23
N ARG A 2 -18.71 -18.23 13.29
CA ARG A 2 -17.97 -17.04 12.89
C ARG A 2 -18.69 -16.18 11.87
N ASP A 3 -19.84 -16.60 11.49
CA ASP A 3 -20.50 -16.07 10.29
C ASP A 3 -20.95 -14.64 10.41
N ALA A 4 -21.57 -14.29 11.53
CA ALA A 4 -22.05 -12.94 11.72
C ALA A 4 -20.92 -11.93 11.73
N MET A 5 -19.81 -12.28 12.39
CA MET A 5 -18.62 -11.44 12.45
C MET A 5 -17.98 -11.26 11.08
N LEU A 6 -18.03 -12.29 10.26
CA LEU A 6 -17.39 -12.29 8.95
C LEU A 6 -18.18 -11.55 7.87
N ARG A 7 -19.36 -11.04 8.22
CA ARG A 7 -20.16 -10.27 7.28
C ARG A 7 -19.69 -8.84 7.12
N PHE A 8 -18.89 -8.36 8.06
CA PHE A 8 -18.28 -7.05 7.92
C PHE A 8 -17.13 -7.13 6.93
N PRO A 9 -16.95 -6.11 6.11
CA PRO A 9 -15.77 -6.04 5.26
C PRO A 9 -14.52 -6.13 6.13
N ILE A 10 -13.62 -7.01 5.78
CA ILE A 10 -12.44 -7.26 6.62
C ILE A 10 -11.55 -6.02 6.73
N ASP A 11 -11.51 -5.21 5.69
CA ASP A 11 -10.70 -3.99 5.69
C ASP A 11 -11.24 -2.92 6.64
N ASP A 12 -12.51 -2.99 7.04
CA ASP A 12 -13.07 -2.08 8.05
C ASP A 12 -12.53 -2.37 9.45
N LEU A 13 -11.94 -3.53 9.64
CA LEU A 13 -11.38 -3.94 10.93
C LEU A 13 -9.90 -3.58 11.05
N VAL A 14 -9.32 -2.99 10.03
CA VAL A 14 -7.89 -2.70 9.95
C VAL A 14 -7.66 -1.20 10.09
N ASP A 15 -6.69 -0.85 10.94
CA ASP A 15 -6.32 0.54 11.18
C ASP A 15 -5.60 1.12 9.94
N GLU A 16 -6.19 2.13 9.33
CA GLU A 16 -5.61 2.76 8.14
C GLU A 16 -4.25 3.39 8.39
N GLN A 17 -4.05 3.99 9.55
CA GLN A 17 -2.76 4.60 9.87
C GLN A 17 -1.65 3.55 9.97
N ARG A 18 -1.94 2.44 10.63
CA ARG A 18 -0.97 1.32 10.71
C ARG A 18 -0.66 0.75 9.34
N CYS A 19 -1.67 0.64 8.50
CA CYS A 19 -1.48 0.15 7.13
C CYS A 19 -0.64 1.13 6.31
N HIS A 20 -0.88 2.42 6.46
CA HIS A 20 -0.07 3.44 5.83
C HIS A 20 1.40 3.30 6.25
N ASP A 21 1.65 3.15 7.54
CA ASP A 21 3.01 3.06 8.07
C ASP A 21 3.72 1.79 7.58
N LEU A 22 2.98 0.70 7.48
CA LEU A 22 3.52 -0.54 6.92
C LEU A 22 3.87 -0.38 5.44
N LEU A 23 2.97 0.22 4.66
CA LEU A 23 3.23 0.47 3.24
C LEU A 23 4.40 1.43 3.03
N LEU A 24 4.57 2.38 3.93
CA LEU A 24 5.72 3.28 3.87
C LEU A 24 7.02 2.48 3.98
N ARG A 25 7.08 1.51 4.88
CA ARG A 25 8.25 0.64 5.00
C ARG A 25 8.47 -0.24 3.78
N VAL A 26 7.36 -0.70 3.16
CA VAL A 26 7.43 -1.56 1.98
C VAL A 26 7.90 -0.78 0.74
N LEU A 27 7.31 0.39 0.53
CA LEU A 27 7.52 1.16 -0.69
C LEU A 27 8.70 2.14 -0.61
N HIS A 28 9.01 2.61 0.57
CA HIS A 28 10.04 3.63 0.79
C HIS A 28 10.89 3.27 2.02
N PRO A 29 11.67 2.18 1.94
CA PRO A 29 12.47 1.76 3.11
C PRO A 29 13.48 2.81 3.56
N ASP A 30 13.93 3.67 2.66
CA ASP A 30 14.88 4.74 2.96
C ASP A 30 14.21 6.09 3.20
N GLY A 31 12.89 6.11 3.32
CA GLY A 31 12.14 7.33 3.53
C GLY A 31 11.54 7.89 2.26
N LEU A 32 10.55 8.75 2.44
CA LEU A 32 9.80 9.31 1.32
C LEU A 32 10.65 10.35 0.58
N ARG A 33 10.63 10.31 -0.75
CA ARG A 33 11.37 11.23 -1.61
C ARG A 33 10.49 11.72 -2.74
N CYS A 34 10.77 12.94 -3.22
CA CYS A 34 10.08 13.45 -4.41
C CYS A 34 10.56 12.66 -5.65
N PRO A 35 9.86 12.78 -6.79
CA PRO A 35 10.24 12.05 -7.99
C PRO A 35 11.67 12.33 -8.49
N ARG A 36 12.25 13.46 -8.08
CA ARG A 36 13.62 13.83 -8.44
C ARG A 36 14.65 13.44 -7.38
N GLY A 37 14.22 12.72 -6.34
CA GLY A 37 15.13 12.17 -5.34
C GLY A 37 15.40 13.04 -4.12
N HIS A 38 14.74 14.20 -4.00
CA HIS A 38 14.92 15.05 -2.82
C HIS A 38 14.19 14.45 -1.64
N ALA A 39 14.89 14.23 -0.52
CA ALA A 39 14.31 13.64 0.67
C ALA A 39 13.30 14.60 1.32
N LEU A 40 12.26 14.03 1.93
CA LEU A 40 11.30 14.80 2.70
C LEU A 40 11.94 15.27 4.00
N PRO A 41 12.00 16.60 4.27
CA PRO A 41 12.51 17.08 5.55
C PRO A 41 11.62 16.62 6.70
N PRO A 42 12.22 16.28 7.86
CA PRO A 42 11.43 15.78 9.00
C PRO A 42 10.40 16.78 9.53
N ASP A 43 10.64 18.07 9.33
CA ASP A 43 9.80 19.12 9.86
C ASP A 43 8.79 19.67 8.87
N GLN A 44 8.73 19.09 7.65
CA GLN A 44 7.83 19.61 6.62
C GLN A 44 6.40 19.19 6.87
N ALA A 45 5.50 20.17 6.89
CA ALA A 45 4.07 19.92 6.97
C ALA A 45 3.53 19.47 5.61
N PRO A 46 2.48 18.64 5.57
CA PRO A 46 1.88 18.25 4.32
C PRO A 46 1.21 19.43 3.62
N HIS A 47 1.25 19.38 2.29
CA HIS A 47 0.57 20.31 1.41
C HIS A 47 -0.94 20.08 1.39
N ASP A 48 -1.36 18.82 1.46
CA ASP A 48 -2.77 18.43 1.39
C ASP A 48 -3.01 17.21 2.29
N ARG A 49 -4.13 17.22 3.03
CA ARG A 49 -4.50 16.16 3.96
C ARG A 49 -5.86 15.52 3.64
N HIS A 50 -6.46 15.87 2.52
CA HIS A 50 -7.85 15.42 2.25
C HIS A 50 -7.98 13.91 2.14
N ARG A 51 -6.89 13.21 1.90
CA ARG A 51 -6.88 11.75 1.78
C ARG A 51 -6.12 11.07 2.92
N ALA A 52 -6.07 11.73 4.08
CA ALA A 52 -5.35 11.16 5.22
C ALA A 52 -5.77 9.70 5.48
N PRO A 53 -4.88 8.81 5.90
CA PRO A 53 -3.50 9.07 6.33
C PRO A 53 -2.48 9.28 5.19
N ILE A 54 -2.89 9.17 3.93
CA ILE A 54 -2.02 9.46 2.80
C ILE A 54 -1.93 10.96 2.66
N LEU A 55 -0.74 11.52 2.90
CA LEU A 55 -0.50 12.95 2.90
C LEU A 55 0.29 13.34 1.66
N ASP A 56 -0.12 14.41 0.99
CA ASP A 56 0.61 14.96 -0.14
C ASP A 56 1.59 16.02 0.34
N TYR A 57 2.80 15.97 -0.19
CA TYR A 57 3.85 16.91 0.10
C TYR A 57 4.30 17.64 -1.16
N ARG A 58 4.69 18.90 -1.01
CA ARG A 58 5.29 19.65 -2.10
C ARG A 58 6.78 19.81 -1.83
N CYS A 59 7.61 19.36 -2.76
CA CYS A 59 9.06 19.46 -2.61
C CYS A 59 9.49 20.94 -2.56
N ARG A 60 10.27 21.28 -1.54
CA ARG A 60 10.76 22.65 -1.37
C ARG A 60 11.80 23.05 -2.43
N GLU A 61 12.44 22.06 -3.02
CA GLU A 61 13.51 22.32 -3.99
C GLU A 61 13.03 22.35 -5.44
N CYS A 62 12.11 21.47 -5.83
CA CYS A 62 11.66 21.37 -7.21
C CYS A 62 10.16 21.59 -7.41
N GLY A 63 9.40 21.74 -6.35
CA GLY A 63 7.96 22.00 -6.42
C GLY A 63 7.09 20.80 -6.76
N ALA A 64 7.66 19.63 -6.95
CA ALA A 64 6.88 18.42 -7.26
C ALA A 64 6.00 18.03 -6.09
N VAL A 65 4.76 17.61 -6.37
CA VAL A 65 3.85 17.09 -5.35
C VAL A 65 3.95 15.56 -5.36
N TYR A 66 4.09 14.97 -4.19
CA TYR A 66 4.29 13.54 -4.09
C TYR A 66 3.69 13.00 -2.79
N ASN A 67 3.45 11.69 -2.76
CA ASN A 67 2.93 11.01 -1.58
C ASN A 67 3.46 9.58 -1.52
N LEU A 68 2.89 8.77 -0.61
CA LEU A 68 3.26 7.36 -0.42
C LEU A 68 3.31 6.58 -1.73
N PHE A 69 2.37 6.83 -2.63
CA PHE A 69 2.22 6.03 -3.84
C PHE A 69 2.99 6.55 -5.06
N THR A 70 3.59 7.73 -4.96
CA THR A 70 4.35 8.29 -6.08
C THR A 70 5.49 7.36 -6.48
N GLY A 71 5.56 7.03 -7.75
CA GLY A 71 6.58 6.13 -8.28
C GLY A 71 6.31 4.66 -8.09
N SER A 72 5.18 4.29 -7.47
CA SER A 72 4.81 2.89 -7.28
C SER A 72 3.72 2.48 -8.28
N ILE A 73 3.41 1.18 -8.29
CA ILE A 73 2.34 0.65 -9.14
C ILE A 73 0.96 1.15 -8.71
N TRP A 74 0.85 1.75 -7.54
CA TRP A 74 -0.41 2.30 -7.03
C TRP A 74 -0.52 3.82 -7.19
N CYS A 75 0.34 4.46 -7.98
CA CYS A 75 0.40 5.93 -8.07
C CYS A 75 -0.91 6.58 -8.50
N ARG A 76 -1.79 5.86 -9.19
CA ARG A 76 -3.09 6.36 -9.60
C ARG A 76 -4.25 5.59 -8.96
N SER A 77 -3.95 4.76 -8.00
CA SER A 77 -4.97 3.94 -7.34
C SER A 77 -5.76 4.76 -6.33
N ARG A 78 -7.03 4.42 -6.17
CA ARG A 78 -7.90 5.00 -5.15
C ARG A 78 -8.12 4.02 -4.00
N LEU A 79 -7.41 2.90 -3.99
CA LEU A 79 -7.54 1.93 -2.93
C LEU A 79 -7.01 2.49 -1.62
N ARG A 80 -7.68 2.13 -0.52
CA ARG A 80 -7.22 2.48 0.82
C ARG A 80 -5.98 1.66 1.17
N CYS A 81 -5.19 2.16 2.10
CA CYS A 81 -4.00 1.45 2.56
C CYS A 81 -4.34 0.06 3.09
N SER A 82 -5.42 -0.08 3.84
CA SER A 82 -5.86 -1.37 4.36
C SER A 82 -6.10 -2.38 3.24
N LYS A 83 -6.74 -1.95 2.17
CA LYS A 83 -7.04 -2.83 1.04
C LYS A 83 -5.76 -3.34 0.39
N ILE A 84 -4.79 -2.45 0.21
CA ILE A 84 -3.51 -2.81 -0.39
C ILE A 84 -2.73 -3.76 0.53
N VAL A 85 -2.71 -3.50 1.82
CA VAL A 85 -2.03 -4.37 2.79
C VAL A 85 -2.64 -5.77 2.78
N LEU A 86 -3.97 -5.85 2.78
CA LEU A 86 -4.64 -7.15 2.75
C LEU A 86 -4.36 -7.89 1.45
N MET A 87 -4.30 -7.16 0.34
CA MET A 87 -3.91 -7.74 -0.96
C MET A 87 -2.49 -8.32 -0.87
N LEU A 88 -1.55 -7.55 -0.35
CA LEU A 88 -0.15 -7.99 -0.24
C LEU A 88 0.00 -9.19 0.70
N ARG A 89 -0.75 -9.21 1.81
CA ARG A 89 -0.76 -10.36 2.72
C ARG A 89 -1.28 -11.61 2.03
N GLY A 90 -2.37 -11.48 1.29
CA GLY A 90 -2.93 -12.60 0.54
C GLY A 90 -1.94 -13.15 -0.48
N ILE A 91 -1.26 -12.26 -1.20
CA ILE A 91 -0.24 -12.66 -2.17
C ILE A 91 0.93 -13.35 -1.47
N ALA A 92 1.39 -12.79 -0.36
CA ALA A 92 2.52 -13.37 0.41
C ALA A 92 2.19 -14.76 0.95
N GLN A 93 0.93 -15.01 1.29
CA GLN A 93 0.47 -16.29 1.79
C GLN A 93 0.08 -17.28 0.70
N GLY A 94 0.14 -16.86 -0.55
CA GLY A 94 -0.21 -17.72 -1.68
C GLY A 94 -1.69 -17.96 -1.86
N VAL A 95 -2.54 -17.05 -1.36
CA VAL A 95 -3.98 -17.16 -1.53
C VAL A 95 -4.33 -17.06 -3.02
N PRO A 96 -5.15 -18.00 -3.56
CA PRO A 96 -5.54 -17.92 -4.97
C PRO A 96 -6.23 -16.60 -5.31
N THR A 97 -5.97 -16.09 -6.50
CA THR A 97 -6.49 -14.79 -6.94
C THR A 97 -8.01 -14.70 -6.83
N ILE A 98 -8.72 -15.76 -7.21
CA ILE A 98 -10.18 -15.75 -7.18
C ILE A 98 -10.72 -15.55 -5.76
N HIS A 99 -10.12 -16.23 -4.79
CA HIS A 99 -10.55 -16.11 -3.40
C HIS A 99 -10.20 -14.75 -2.83
N LEU A 100 -9.02 -14.26 -3.14
CA LEU A 100 -8.57 -12.96 -2.65
C LEU A 100 -9.44 -11.83 -3.23
N ALA A 101 -9.78 -11.92 -4.50
CA ALA A 101 -10.64 -10.93 -5.15
C ALA A 101 -12.03 -10.88 -4.52
N GLU A 102 -12.60 -12.05 -4.23
CA GLU A 102 -13.91 -12.14 -3.58
C GLU A 102 -13.87 -11.53 -2.18
N GLU A 103 -12.85 -11.90 -1.41
CA GLU A 103 -12.70 -11.44 -0.04
C GLU A 103 -12.53 -9.94 0.05
N LEU A 104 -11.79 -9.35 -0.88
CA LEU A 104 -11.51 -7.92 -0.87
C LEU A 104 -12.49 -7.08 -1.69
N GLY A 105 -13.41 -7.74 -2.41
CA GLY A 105 -14.35 -7.04 -3.26
C GLY A 105 -13.69 -6.37 -4.45
N LEU A 106 -12.66 -6.98 -5.02
CA LEU A 106 -11.92 -6.44 -6.14
C LEU A 106 -12.18 -7.24 -7.41
N ASP A 107 -12.03 -6.57 -8.55
CA ASP A 107 -12.11 -7.22 -9.84
C ASP A 107 -10.96 -8.22 -9.98
N ARG A 108 -11.29 -9.45 -10.35
CA ARG A 108 -10.32 -10.55 -10.45
C ARG A 108 -9.21 -10.26 -11.47
N SER A 109 -9.59 -9.73 -12.64
CA SER A 109 -8.61 -9.43 -13.68
C SER A 109 -7.63 -8.34 -13.24
N HIS A 110 -8.15 -7.33 -12.56
CA HIS A 110 -7.33 -6.26 -12.03
C HIS A 110 -6.35 -6.78 -10.97
N LEU A 111 -6.85 -7.61 -10.06
CA LEU A 111 -6.02 -8.20 -9.01
C LEU A 111 -4.94 -9.11 -9.61
N LEU A 112 -5.29 -9.91 -10.62
CA LEU A 112 -4.32 -10.77 -11.29
C LEU A 112 -3.20 -9.97 -11.92
N ARG A 113 -3.54 -8.84 -12.55
CA ARG A 113 -2.54 -7.94 -13.14
C ARG A 113 -1.60 -7.38 -12.08
N ARG A 114 -2.16 -6.94 -10.96
CA ARG A 114 -1.35 -6.44 -9.85
C ARG A 114 -0.43 -7.52 -9.29
N ARG A 115 -0.95 -8.73 -9.15
CA ARG A 115 -0.15 -9.85 -8.66
C ARG A 115 1.04 -10.11 -9.57
N HIS A 116 0.84 -10.12 -10.88
CA HIS A 116 1.92 -10.29 -11.84
C HIS A 116 2.95 -9.16 -11.75
N GLN A 117 2.50 -7.93 -11.60
CA GLN A 117 3.40 -6.78 -11.44
C GLN A 117 4.27 -6.92 -10.19
N ILE A 118 3.66 -7.30 -9.08
CA ILE A 118 4.37 -7.48 -7.81
C ILE A 118 5.39 -8.60 -7.95
N GLN A 119 5.00 -9.74 -8.52
CA GLN A 119 5.89 -10.86 -8.69
C GLN A 119 7.08 -10.52 -9.57
N SER A 120 6.85 -9.76 -10.65
CA SER A 120 7.94 -9.31 -11.52
C SER A 120 8.91 -8.40 -10.77
N LEU A 121 8.40 -7.49 -9.96
CA LEU A 121 9.25 -6.60 -9.18
C LEU A 121 10.08 -7.36 -8.15
N ILE A 122 9.50 -8.39 -7.54
CA ILE A 122 10.23 -9.24 -6.59
C ILE A 122 11.35 -9.96 -7.31
N GLU A 123 11.09 -10.53 -8.48
CA GLU A 123 12.10 -11.23 -9.27
C GLU A 123 13.26 -10.33 -9.68
N GLU A 124 12.94 -9.04 -9.93
CA GLU A 124 13.97 -8.05 -10.29
C GLU A 124 14.71 -7.48 -9.07
N GLY A 125 14.32 -7.87 -7.87
CA GLY A 125 14.92 -7.36 -6.63
C GLY A 125 14.50 -5.94 -6.28
N LEU A 126 13.42 -5.44 -6.89
CA LEU A 126 12.94 -4.07 -6.68
C LEU A 126 11.82 -3.96 -5.66
N PHE A 127 11.34 -5.09 -5.14
CA PHE A 127 10.23 -5.11 -4.19
C PHE A 127 10.39 -6.32 -3.27
N SER A 128 10.02 -6.15 -2.01
CA SER A 128 10.06 -7.24 -1.04
C SER A 128 8.79 -7.26 -0.22
N LEU A 129 8.25 -8.46 0.00
CA LEU A 129 7.11 -8.68 0.89
C LEU A 129 7.55 -8.98 2.32
N ASP A 130 8.85 -8.93 2.60
CA ASP A 130 9.35 -9.24 3.95
C ASP A 130 8.71 -8.39 5.05
N PRO A 131 8.55 -7.06 4.89
CA PRO A 131 7.86 -6.28 5.94
C PRO A 131 6.43 -6.73 6.18
N ILE A 132 5.74 -7.20 5.12
CA ILE A 132 4.38 -7.73 5.23
C ILE A 132 4.38 -9.05 5.99
N ARG A 133 5.33 -9.95 5.66
CA ARG A 133 5.42 -11.27 6.30
C ARG A 133 5.78 -11.18 7.78
N SER A 134 6.60 -10.19 8.14
CA SER A 134 7.08 -10.05 9.51
C SER A 134 6.16 -9.22 10.40
N ASP A 135 5.10 -8.65 9.86
CA ASP A 135 4.14 -7.89 10.65
C ASP A 135 3.15 -8.84 11.31
N HIS A 136 3.24 -8.98 12.63
CA HIS A 136 2.41 -9.90 13.41
C HIS A 136 1.23 -9.25 14.10
N ARG A 137 1.10 -7.94 13.98
CA ARG A 137 0.00 -7.21 14.62
C ARG A 137 -1.13 -7.02 13.62
N SER A 138 -1.94 -7.96 13.51
CA SER A 138 -3.05 -7.89 12.54
C SER A 138 -4.30 -7.28 13.10
#